data_aee7f7d30a983a44bcdd9c46b7b313b1
#
_entry.id   aee7f7d30a983a44bcdd9c46b7b313b1
#
_cell.length_a   1.000
_cell.length_b   1.000
_cell.length_c   1.000
_cell.angle_alpha   90.00
_cell.angle_beta   90.00
_cell.angle_gamma   90.00
#
_symmetry.space_group_name_H-M   'P 1'
#
loop_
_entity.id
_entity.type
_entity.pdbx_description
1 polymer ?
#
loop_
_entity_poly.entity_id
_entity_poly.type
_entity_poly.pdbx_seq_one_letter_code
_entity_poly.pdbx_strand_id
1 'polypeptide(L)'
;MSNRSFAIGDIHGCARTLRQLLKVLGLAKTDTLYLLGDYIDRGPDSRGVIETILRMQEEGFDIRPICGNHEEMLLLAIRSGVFELIEWLEQGGGATLKSYGVSQPQEIPRPHLDFMENLPLFRETDRFVFVHAGLDFTIEDPFSEAGRAAMLWERSGKVVPARIGGRKMVSGHCTQTLDEIRAGLKSSHLRIDNGCVYPGLPGKGNLVALHLETGALIVQENIG
;
A
#
# COMPACT_ATOMS: atom_id res chain seq x y z
N MET A 1 -17.38 -8.98 -20.74
CA MET A 1 -17.46 -8.75 -19.28
C MET A 1 -16.73 -7.44 -19.03
N SER A 2 -17.31 -6.53 -18.24
CA SER A 2 -16.60 -5.28 -17.90
C SER A 2 -15.39 -5.61 -17.01
N ASN A 3 -14.24 -5.02 -17.31
CA ASN A 3 -13.05 -5.13 -16.48
C ASN A 3 -13.36 -4.51 -15.12
N ARG A 4 -13.12 -5.24 -14.04
CA ARG A 4 -13.25 -4.74 -12.67
C ARG A 4 -11.92 -4.15 -12.23
N SER A 5 -11.96 -3.13 -11.37
CA SER A 5 -10.76 -2.56 -10.78
C SER A 5 -10.90 -2.51 -9.25
N PHE A 6 -9.83 -2.87 -8.57
CA PHE A 6 -9.78 -2.90 -7.10
C PHE A 6 -8.56 -2.13 -6.59
N ALA A 7 -8.68 -1.58 -5.38
CA ALA A 7 -7.55 -1.05 -4.63
C ALA A 7 -7.47 -1.74 -3.26
N ILE A 8 -6.27 -2.14 -2.83
CA ILE A 8 -6.00 -2.75 -1.52
C ILE A 8 -5.09 -1.80 -0.73
N GLY A 9 -5.44 -1.57 0.56
CA GLY A 9 -4.64 -0.80 1.50
C GLY A 9 -3.41 -1.54 2.02
N ASP A 10 -2.82 -1.02 3.10
CA ASP A 10 -1.56 -1.49 3.68
C ASP A 10 -1.62 -2.96 4.11
N ILE A 11 -0.60 -3.72 3.73
CA ILE A 11 -0.55 -5.18 3.92
C ILE A 11 0.35 -5.56 5.09
N HIS A 12 1.50 -4.90 5.23
CA HIS A 12 2.44 -5.10 6.33
C HIS A 12 2.71 -6.56 6.65
N GLY A 13 3.26 -7.32 5.70
CA GLY A 13 3.66 -8.71 5.93
C GLY A 13 2.53 -9.69 6.24
N CYS A 14 1.26 -9.31 6.09
CA CYS A 14 0.10 -10.18 6.31
C CYS A 14 -0.19 -11.05 5.08
N ALA A 15 0.78 -11.86 4.65
CA ALA A 15 0.72 -12.63 3.40
C ALA A 15 -0.43 -13.65 3.34
N ARG A 16 -0.77 -14.30 4.45
CA ARG A 16 -1.90 -15.24 4.49
C ARG A 16 -3.22 -14.53 4.26
N THR A 17 -3.38 -13.37 4.89
CA THR A 17 -4.57 -12.52 4.76
C THR A 17 -4.70 -11.97 3.34
N LEU A 18 -3.59 -11.51 2.73
CA LEU A 18 -3.56 -11.09 1.34
C LEU A 18 -4.02 -12.22 0.41
N ARG A 19 -3.42 -13.40 0.52
CA ARG A 19 -3.80 -14.56 -0.31
C ARG A 19 -5.25 -14.96 -0.15
N GLN A 20 -5.81 -14.84 1.06
CA GLN A 20 -7.23 -15.11 1.29
C GLN A 20 -8.11 -14.04 0.66
N LEU A 21 -7.77 -12.76 0.80
CA LEU A 21 -8.51 -11.67 0.14
C LEU A 21 -8.50 -11.84 -1.39
N LEU A 22 -7.34 -12.15 -1.98
CA LEU A 22 -7.22 -12.39 -3.43
C LEU A 22 -8.12 -13.55 -3.91
N LYS A 23 -8.25 -14.63 -3.11
CA LYS A 23 -9.21 -15.72 -3.40
C LYS A 23 -10.66 -15.23 -3.37
N VAL A 24 -11.02 -14.39 -2.39
CA VAL A 24 -12.38 -13.83 -2.27
C VAL A 24 -12.69 -12.90 -3.45
N LEU A 25 -11.72 -12.10 -3.90
CA LEU A 25 -11.86 -11.21 -5.06
C LEU A 25 -12.08 -12.00 -6.37
N GLY A 26 -11.48 -13.19 -6.48
CA GLY A 26 -11.57 -14.03 -7.68
C GLY A 26 -11.19 -13.23 -8.93
N LEU A 27 -9.99 -12.64 -8.92
CA LEU A 27 -9.52 -11.78 -10.00
C LEU A 27 -9.39 -12.55 -11.32
N ALA A 28 -9.90 -11.96 -12.38
CA ALA A 28 -9.59 -12.36 -13.75
C ALA A 28 -8.37 -11.58 -14.26
N LYS A 29 -7.69 -12.07 -15.29
CA LYS A 29 -6.54 -11.38 -15.91
C LYS A 29 -6.91 -10.06 -16.60
N THR A 30 -8.21 -9.86 -16.84
CA THR A 30 -8.78 -8.61 -17.36
C THR A 30 -9.07 -7.58 -16.27
N ASP A 31 -9.02 -7.97 -14.99
CA ASP A 31 -9.22 -7.05 -13.88
C ASP A 31 -7.90 -6.34 -13.54
N THR A 32 -8.01 -5.14 -12.98
CA THR A 32 -6.85 -4.35 -12.50
C THR A 32 -6.84 -4.30 -10.98
N LEU A 33 -5.69 -4.55 -10.38
CA LEU A 33 -5.49 -4.44 -8.93
C LEU A 33 -4.43 -3.39 -8.60
N TYR A 34 -4.85 -2.32 -7.93
CA TYR A 34 -3.97 -1.31 -7.35
C TYR A 34 -3.60 -1.71 -5.91
N LEU A 35 -2.31 -1.65 -5.57
CA LEU A 35 -1.79 -1.88 -4.24
C LEU A 35 -1.16 -0.58 -3.73
N LEU A 36 -1.57 -0.13 -2.53
CA LEU A 36 -1.30 1.24 -2.06
C LEU A 36 -0.01 1.40 -1.24
N GLY A 37 0.93 0.45 -1.35
CA GLY A 37 2.20 0.48 -0.60
C GLY A 37 2.14 -0.27 0.72
N ASP A 38 3.22 -0.14 1.50
CA ASP A 38 3.41 -0.79 2.80
C ASP A 38 3.18 -2.31 2.76
N TYR A 39 3.96 -2.98 1.92
CA TYR A 39 3.93 -4.44 1.76
C TYR A 39 4.67 -5.15 2.87
N ILE A 40 5.75 -4.52 3.37
CA ILE A 40 6.71 -5.07 4.33
C ILE A 40 6.49 -4.52 5.74
N ASP A 41 7.27 -5.04 6.67
CA ASP A 41 7.39 -4.63 8.07
C ASP A 41 6.21 -4.99 8.96
N ARG A 42 6.46 -5.02 10.26
CA ARG A 42 5.48 -5.27 11.35
C ARG A 42 4.91 -6.69 11.36
N GLY A 43 4.37 -7.15 10.26
CA GLY A 43 3.73 -8.45 10.14
C GLY A 43 4.69 -9.60 9.89
N PRO A 44 4.19 -10.84 9.94
CA PRO A 44 5.05 -12.01 10.07
C PRO A 44 5.74 -12.47 8.76
N ASP A 45 5.22 -12.09 7.58
CA ASP A 45 5.64 -12.67 6.30
C ASP A 45 5.73 -11.63 5.17
N SER A 46 6.62 -10.63 5.34
CA SER A 46 6.93 -9.63 4.30
C SER A 46 7.42 -10.28 3.00
N ARG A 47 8.26 -11.32 3.11
CA ARG A 47 8.74 -12.10 1.97
C ARG A 47 7.58 -12.69 1.18
N GLY A 48 6.65 -13.36 1.85
CA GLY A 48 5.50 -14.00 1.21
C GLY A 48 4.54 -13.00 0.56
N VAL A 49 4.47 -11.74 1.04
CA VAL A 49 3.72 -10.67 0.36
C VAL A 49 4.37 -10.34 -0.98
N ILE A 50 5.68 -10.03 -0.98
CA ILE A 50 6.42 -9.69 -2.21
C ILE A 50 6.38 -10.84 -3.21
N GLU A 51 6.63 -12.09 -2.77
CA GLU A 51 6.54 -13.29 -3.63
C GLU A 51 5.13 -13.47 -4.24
N THR A 52 4.08 -13.14 -3.47
CA THR A 52 2.70 -13.23 -3.97
C THR A 52 2.46 -12.21 -5.09
N ILE A 53 2.90 -10.96 -4.91
CA ILE A 53 2.75 -9.89 -5.91
C ILE A 53 3.53 -10.23 -7.19
N LEU A 54 4.81 -10.57 -7.07
CA LEU A 54 5.69 -10.90 -8.20
C LEU A 54 5.13 -12.07 -9.01
N ARG A 55 4.72 -13.16 -8.33
CA ARG A 55 4.12 -14.32 -8.99
C ARG A 55 2.85 -13.95 -9.77
N MET A 56 1.97 -13.11 -9.20
CA MET A 56 0.77 -12.69 -9.92
C MET A 56 1.10 -11.88 -11.18
N GLN A 57 2.12 -11.02 -11.11
CA GLN A 57 2.60 -10.28 -12.28
C GLN A 57 3.18 -11.23 -13.35
N GLU A 58 3.98 -12.23 -12.96
CA GLU A 58 4.52 -13.27 -13.84
C GLU A 58 3.40 -14.12 -14.49
N GLU A 59 2.34 -14.40 -13.73
CA GLU A 59 1.15 -15.11 -14.24
C GLU A 59 0.29 -14.26 -15.18
N GLY A 60 0.62 -12.97 -15.34
CA GLY A 60 -0.03 -12.03 -16.28
C GLY A 60 -1.29 -11.36 -15.73
N PHE A 61 -1.43 -11.23 -14.41
CA PHE A 61 -2.42 -10.34 -13.81
C PHE A 61 -1.97 -8.88 -13.90
N ASP A 62 -2.92 -7.95 -14.12
CA ASP A 62 -2.64 -6.51 -14.13
C ASP A 62 -2.57 -5.97 -12.68
N ILE A 63 -1.39 -6.15 -12.05
CA ILE A 63 -1.10 -5.67 -10.70
C ILE A 63 -0.31 -4.37 -10.79
N ARG A 64 -0.83 -3.31 -10.21
CA ARG A 64 -0.30 -1.94 -10.24
C ARG A 64 0.08 -1.45 -8.84
N PRO A 65 1.23 -1.88 -8.31
CA PRO A 65 1.71 -1.44 -7.01
C PRO A 65 2.24 -0.01 -7.06
N ILE A 66 2.22 0.67 -5.90
CA ILE A 66 2.91 1.93 -5.64
C ILE A 66 3.80 1.79 -4.41
N CYS A 67 4.74 2.71 -4.22
CA CYS A 67 5.65 2.75 -3.08
C CYS A 67 4.91 3.25 -1.83
N GLY A 68 5.10 2.56 -0.70
CA GLY A 68 4.79 3.06 0.63
C GLY A 68 6.04 3.61 1.33
N ASN A 69 5.84 4.27 2.47
CA ASN A 69 6.97 4.80 3.25
C ASN A 69 7.84 3.69 3.85
N HIS A 70 7.30 2.50 4.07
CA HIS A 70 8.07 1.36 4.57
C HIS A 70 9.05 0.80 3.54
N GLU A 71 8.67 0.72 2.27
CA GLU A 71 9.60 0.37 1.19
C GLU A 71 10.69 1.44 1.04
N GLU A 72 10.33 2.74 1.13
CA GLU A 72 11.33 3.82 1.08
C GLU A 72 12.31 3.73 2.25
N MET A 73 11.84 3.52 3.50
CA MET A 73 12.70 3.38 4.68
C MET A 73 13.68 2.22 4.54
N LEU A 74 13.24 1.06 4.05
CA LEU A 74 14.14 -0.07 3.76
C LEU A 74 15.24 0.33 2.76
N LEU A 75 14.86 0.98 1.65
CA LEU A 75 15.82 1.38 0.62
C LEU A 75 16.80 2.44 1.13
N LEU A 76 16.35 3.36 2.00
CA LEU A 76 17.22 4.32 2.67
C LEU A 76 18.17 3.61 3.66
N ALA A 77 17.67 2.65 4.45
CA ALA A 77 18.49 1.83 5.34
C ALA A 77 19.62 1.06 4.62
N ILE A 78 19.39 0.67 3.35
CA ILE A 78 20.41 0.03 2.51
C ILE A 78 21.45 1.04 2.03
N ARG A 79 21.03 2.28 1.69
CA ARG A 79 21.88 3.25 0.97
C ARG A 79 22.61 4.23 1.86
N SER A 80 22.01 4.63 2.99
CA SER A 80 22.42 5.84 3.71
C SER A 80 23.20 5.59 4.99
N GLY A 81 23.00 4.50 5.69
CA GLY A 81 23.83 4.17 6.85
C GLY A 81 23.07 3.78 8.12
N VAL A 82 23.74 3.96 9.30
CA VAL A 82 23.26 3.37 10.56
C VAL A 82 22.01 4.04 11.12
N PHE A 83 21.83 5.34 10.90
CA PHE A 83 20.67 6.07 11.43
C PHE A 83 19.38 5.63 10.75
N GLU A 84 19.37 5.58 9.42
CA GLU A 84 18.23 5.13 8.62
C GLU A 84 17.92 3.65 8.88
N LEU A 85 18.95 2.83 9.14
CA LEU A 85 18.76 1.44 9.55
C LEU A 85 18.04 1.35 10.90
N ILE A 86 18.47 2.15 11.90
CA ILE A 86 17.82 2.18 13.22
C ILE A 86 16.38 2.65 13.08
N GLU A 87 16.14 3.73 12.36
CA GLU A 87 14.79 4.26 12.12
C GLU A 87 13.88 3.20 11.49
N TRP A 88 14.33 2.54 10.43
CA TRP A 88 13.58 1.46 9.80
C TRP A 88 13.29 0.30 10.75
N LEU A 89 14.27 -0.13 11.55
CA LEU A 89 14.08 -1.20 12.53
C LEU A 89 13.06 -0.83 13.60
N GLU A 90 13.06 0.42 14.10
CA GLU A 90 12.06 0.95 15.04
C GLU A 90 10.64 0.98 14.44
N GLN A 91 10.52 1.14 13.12
CA GLN A 91 9.24 1.09 12.42
C GLN A 91 8.77 -0.34 12.08
N GLY A 92 9.51 -1.36 12.49
CA GLY A 92 9.11 -2.75 12.35
C GLY A 92 9.92 -3.55 11.32
N GLY A 93 11.01 -3.01 10.80
CA GLY A 93 11.89 -3.66 9.81
C GLY A 93 12.50 -4.98 10.28
N GLY A 94 12.65 -5.17 11.60
CA GLY A 94 13.09 -6.44 12.16
C GLY A 94 12.18 -7.63 11.80
N ALA A 95 10.87 -7.42 11.62
CA ALA A 95 9.97 -8.45 11.15
C ALA A 95 10.27 -8.85 9.69
N THR A 96 10.63 -7.87 8.85
CA THR A 96 11.06 -8.13 7.48
C THR A 96 12.35 -8.94 7.44
N LEU A 97 13.40 -8.55 8.17
CA LEU A 97 14.64 -9.34 8.25
C LEU A 97 14.36 -10.77 8.68
N LYS A 98 13.54 -10.96 9.71
CA LYS A 98 13.13 -12.28 10.18
C LYS A 98 12.39 -13.09 9.10
N SER A 99 11.49 -12.47 8.37
CA SER A 99 10.72 -13.11 7.30
C SER A 99 11.61 -13.62 6.15
N TYR A 100 12.69 -12.87 5.86
CA TYR A 100 13.68 -13.29 4.86
C TYR A 100 14.75 -14.25 5.41
N GLY A 101 14.86 -14.38 6.73
CA GLY A 101 15.92 -15.18 7.37
C GLY A 101 17.30 -14.57 7.23
N VAL A 102 17.39 -13.23 7.20
CA VAL A 102 18.63 -12.47 7.00
C VAL A 102 18.92 -11.55 8.20
N SER A 103 20.16 -11.09 8.33
CA SER A 103 20.60 -10.21 9.41
C SER A 103 20.71 -8.75 8.98
N GLN A 104 20.87 -8.51 7.68
CA GLN A 104 21.06 -7.18 7.10
C GLN A 104 20.11 -6.98 5.90
N PRO A 105 19.58 -5.77 5.68
CA PRO A 105 18.66 -5.52 4.59
C PRO A 105 19.26 -5.74 3.19
N GLN A 106 20.59 -5.58 3.05
CA GLN A 106 21.31 -5.86 1.79
C GLN A 106 21.29 -7.33 1.38
N GLU A 107 21.00 -8.26 2.32
CA GLU A 107 20.93 -9.70 2.08
C GLU A 107 19.55 -10.14 1.51
N ILE A 108 18.58 -9.22 1.44
CA ILE A 108 17.30 -9.47 0.80
C ILE A 108 17.52 -9.78 -0.69
N PRO A 109 16.87 -10.82 -1.25
CA PRO A 109 17.09 -11.22 -2.65
C PRO A 109 16.93 -10.06 -3.63
N ARG A 110 17.90 -9.93 -4.56
CA ARG A 110 17.95 -8.81 -5.51
C ARG A 110 16.64 -8.58 -6.29
N PRO A 111 15.91 -9.63 -6.78
CA PRO A 111 14.63 -9.42 -7.45
C PRO A 111 13.57 -8.72 -6.58
N HIS A 112 13.60 -8.93 -5.25
CA HIS A 112 12.68 -8.27 -4.32
C HIS A 112 13.08 -6.81 -4.06
N LEU A 113 14.39 -6.54 -3.95
CA LEU A 113 14.90 -5.17 -3.88
C LEU A 113 14.60 -4.41 -5.16
N ASP A 114 14.82 -5.03 -6.33
CA ASP A 114 14.50 -4.45 -7.64
C ASP A 114 13.01 -4.11 -7.75
N PHE A 115 12.13 -4.98 -7.27
CA PHE A 115 10.70 -4.69 -7.22
C PHE A 115 10.43 -3.42 -6.42
N MET A 116 10.95 -3.30 -5.20
CA MET A 116 10.73 -2.13 -4.33
C MET A 116 11.36 -0.86 -4.88
N GLU A 117 12.56 -0.94 -5.47
CA GLU A 117 13.27 0.19 -6.10
C GLU A 117 12.52 0.79 -7.30
N ASN A 118 11.75 -0.04 -8.02
CA ASN A 118 11.02 0.37 -9.22
C ASN A 118 9.55 0.73 -8.96
N LEU A 119 9.11 0.76 -7.71
CA LEU A 119 7.75 1.19 -7.38
C LEU A 119 7.55 2.69 -7.67
N PRO A 120 6.52 3.08 -8.44
CA PRO A 120 6.19 4.49 -8.60
C PRO A 120 5.54 5.03 -7.32
N LEU A 121 5.61 6.34 -7.10
CA LEU A 121 5.00 7.00 -5.95
C LEU A 121 3.47 7.11 -6.06
N PHE A 122 2.95 7.16 -7.28
CA PHE A 122 1.53 7.30 -7.55
C PHE A 122 1.11 6.61 -8.85
N ARG A 123 -0.18 6.44 -9.02
CA ARG A 123 -0.85 6.01 -10.25
C ARG A 123 -2.08 6.87 -10.50
N GLU A 124 -2.48 6.99 -11.74
CA GLU A 124 -3.63 7.79 -12.14
C GLU A 124 -4.53 7.03 -13.11
N THR A 125 -5.82 7.36 -13.03
CA THR A 125 -6.85 7.01 -14.02
C THR A 125 -7.71 8.26 -14.28
N ASP A 126 -8.67 8.18 -15.17
CA ASP A 126 -9.62 9.29 -15.43
C ASP A 126 -10.45 9.66 -14.17
N ARG A 127 -10.63 8.75 -13.22
CA ARG A 127 -11.49 8.92 -12.04
C ARG A 127 -10.73 9.00 -10.73
N PHE A 128 -9.53 8.42 -10.65
CA PHE A 128 -8.82 8.23 -9.38
C PHE A 128 -7.34 8.60 -9.50
N VAL A 129 -6.81 9.09 -8.39
CA VAL A 129 -5.38 9.18 -8.10
C VAL A 129 -5.09 8.23 -6.95
N PHE A 130 -4.15 7.33 -7.12
CA PHE A 130 -3.66 6.39 -6.10
C PHE A 130 -2.32 6.89 -5.60
N VAL A 131 -2.22 7.12 -4.31
CA VAL A 131 -1.01 7.56 -3.62
C VAL A 131 -0.98 6.90 -2.25
N HIS A 132 0.21 6.62 -1.70
CA HIS A 132 0.27 5.90 -0.43
C HIS A 132 -0.36 6.70 0.70
N ALA A 133 0.07 7.95 0.93
CA ALA A 133 -0.41 8.79 2.04
C ALA A 133 -1.28 9.97 1.57
N GLY A 134 -0.70 10.93 0.85
CA GLY A 134 -1.41 12.12 0.42
C GLY A 134 -0.65 12.94 -0.61
N LEU A 135 -1.05 14.19 -0.78
CA LEU A 135 -0.42 15.13 -1.72
C LEU A 135 -0.25 16.50 -1.05
N ASP A 136 0.86 17.17 -1.34
CA ASP A 136 1.06 18.56 -0.96
C ASP A 136 0.43 19.50 -1.99
N PHE A 137 -0.72 20.06 -1.65
CA PHE A 137 -1.42 21.01 -2.50
C PHE A 137 -0.93 22.45 -2.36
N THR A 138 0.12 22.71 -1.59
CA THR A 138 0.71 24.04 -1.44
C THR A 138 1.76 24.33 -2.52
N ILE A 139 2.38 23.28 -3.09
CA ILE A 139 3.38 23.38 -4.17
C ILE A 139 2.72 23.40 -5.54
N GLU A 140 3.44 23.84 -6.57
CA GLU A 140 2.91 24.00 -7.93
C GLU A 140 2.45 22.68 -8.54
N ASP A 141 3.29 21.64 -8.51
CA ASP A 141 2.96 20.30 -8.98
C ASP A 141 3.06 19.29 -7.83
N PRO A 142 1.90 18.83 -7.28
CA PRO A 142 1.86 17.83 -6.19
C PRO A 142 2.48 16.49 -6.54
N PHE A 143 2.64 16.17 -7.82
CA PHE A 143 3.20 14.90 -8.32
C PHE A 143 4.70 14.97 -8.62
N SER A 144 5.31 16.14 -8.49
CA SER A 144 6.75 16.35 -8.68
C SER A 144 7.57 15.72 -7.54
N GLU A 145 8.89 15.65 -7.73
CA GLU A 145 9.81 15.19 -6.67
C GLU A 145 9.72 16.06 -5.40
N ALA A 146 9.38 17.34 -5.51
CA ALA A 146 9.12 18.19 -4.35
C ALA A 146 7.92 17.73 -3.50
N GLY A 147 6.96 17.03 -4.09
CA GLY A 147 5.81 16.44 -3.41
C GLY A 147 6.06 15.05 -2.82
N ARG A 148 7.24 14.44 -3.07
CA ARG A 148 7.56 13.07 -2.67
C ARG A 148 7.27 12.78 -1.20
N ALA A 149 7.71 13.66 -0.31
CA ALA A 149 7.50 13.47 1.14
C ALA A 149 6.00 13.40 1.50
N ALA A 150 5.16 14.22 0.87
CA ALA A 150 3.72 14.17 1.10
C ALA A 150 3.08 12.90 0.55
N MET A 151 3.54 12.42 -0.62
CA MET A 151 3.04 11.16 -1.20
C MET A 151 3.25 9.97 -0.27
N LEU A 152 4.30 10.00 0.56
CA LEU A 152 4.68 8.90 1.45
C LEU A 152 4.28 9.10 2.92
N TRP A 153 4.09 10.35 3.39
CA TRP A 153 3.98 10.63 4.84
C TRP A 153 2.83 11.53 5.24
N GLU A 154 2.07 12.14 4.30
CA GLU A 154 1.01 13.09 4.64
C GLU A 154 -0.15 12.40 5.39
N ARG A 155 -0.53 12.97 6.55
CA ARG A 155 -1.57 12.39 7.43
C ARG A 155 -2.85 13.24 7.51
N SER A 156 -2.72 14.54 7.38
CA SER A 156 -3.77 15.52 7.72
C SER A 156 -4.28 16.31 6.52
N GLY A 157 -3.60 16.23 5.39
CA GLY A 157 -3.88 17.02 4.19
C GLY A 157 -5.30 16.82 3.66
N LYS A 158 -5.96 17.94 3.33
CA LYS A 158 -7.25 17.93 2.64
C LYS A 158 -7.04 17.88 1.15
N VAL A 159 -7.73 16.97 0.48
CA VAL A 159 -7.70 16.90 -0.98
C VAL A 159 -8.33 18.16 -1.57
N VAL A 160 -7.62 18.75 -2.56
CA VAL A 160 -8.11 19.85 -3.38
C VAL A 160 -8.45 19.28 -4.78
N PRO A 161 -9.71 18.85 -5.03
CA PRO A 161 -10.06 18.10 -6.24
C PRO A 161 -9.68 18.84 -7.54
N ALA A 162 -9.80 20.17 -7.58
CA ALA A 162 -9.42 20.97 -8.74
C ALA A 162 -7.95 20.81 -9.14
N ARG A 163 -7.06 20.54 -8.16
CA ARG A 163 -5.62 20.33 -8.36
C ARG A 163 -5.26 18.93 -8.88
N ILE A 164 -6.20 18.00 -8.84
CA ILE A 164 -6.07 16.64 -9.39
C ILE A 164 -7.12 16.35 -10.47
N GLY A 165 -7.58 17.38 -11.19
CA GLY A 165 -8.53 17.24 -12.31
C GLY A 165 -9.92 16.78 -11.92
N GLY A 166 -10.40 17.07 -10.71
CA GLY A 166 -11.72 16.66 -10.19
C GLY A 166 -11.80 15.19 -9.77
N ARG A 167 -10.70 14.45 -9.81
CA ARG A 167 -10.62 13.02 -9.45
C ARG A 167 -10.74 12.82 -7.94
N LYS A 168 -11.01 11.57 -7.54
CA LYS A 168 -10.91 11.15 -6.15
C LYS A 168 -9.52 10.62 -5.87
N MET A 169 -8.99 10.89 -4.67
CA MET A 169 -7.76 10.30 -4.18
C MET A 169 -8.05 9.03 -3.39
N VAL A 170 -7.30 7.97 -3.63
CA VAL A 170 -7.36 6.70 -2.88
C VAL A 170 -6.02 6.49 -2.20
N SER A 171 -6.01 6.28 -0.88
CA SER A 171 -4.77 6.09 -0.13
C SER A 171 -4.88 5.05 0.99
N GLY A 172 -3.71 4.61 1.48
CA GLY A 172 -3.47 3.81 2.67
C GLY A 172 -2.97 4.65 3.85
N HIS A 173 -1.86 4.22 4.47
CA HIS A 173 -1.01 4.91 5.46
C HIS A 173 -1.69 5.30 6.78
N CYS A 174 -2.84 5.93 6.71
CA CYS A 174 -3.57 6.38 7.90
C CYS A 174 -4.65 5.37 8.27
N THR A 175 -4.39 4.57 9.30
CA THR A 175 -5.33 3.54 9.72
C THR A 175 -6.67 4.13 10.16
N GLN A 176 -7.75 3.65 9.57
CA GLN A 176 -9.14 4.02 9.84
C GLN A 176 -9.89 2.82 10.43
N THR A 177 -10.93 3.06 11.21
CA THR A 177 -11.93 2.01 11.51
C THR A 177 -12.77 1.71 10.27
N LEU A 178 -13.41 0.55 10.21
CA LEU A 178 -14.30 0.23 9.07
C LEU A 178 -15.45 1.24 8.91
N ASP A 179 -15.93 1.82 10.00
CA ASP A 179 -16.99 2.83 9.95
C ASP A 179 -16.49 4.16 9.38
N GLU A 180 -15.26 4.58 9.73
CA GLU A 180 -14.61 5.74 9.11
C GLU A 180 -14.37 5.53 7.62
N ILE A 181 -13.89 4.33 7.21
CA ILE A 181 -13.73 3.99 5.79
C ILE A 181 -15.07 4.09 5.06
N ARG A 182 -16.14 3.49 5.61
CA ARG A 182 -17.49 3.55 5.03
C ARG A 182 -18.00 4.98 4.90
N ALA A 183 -17.82 5.79 5.94
CA ALA A 183 -18.20 7.21 5.92
C ALA A 183 -17.41 8.00 4.86
N GLY A 184 -16.12 7.68 4.68
CA GLY A 184 -15.22 8.31 3.72
C GLY A 184 -15.52 8.01 2.25
N LEU A 185 -16.29 6.97 1.90
CA LEU A 185 -16.54 6.57 0.51
C LEU A 185 -17.21 7.65 -0.37
N LYS A 186 -17.92 8.59 0.25
CA LYS A 186 -18.57 9.71 -0.46
C LYS A 186 -17.67 10.94 -0.61
N SER A 187 -16.50 10.94 0.05
CA SER A 187 -15.57 12.08 0.03
C SER A 187 -14.70 12.08 -1.23
N SER A 188 -13.92 13.15 -1.40
CA SER A 188 -12.86 13.22 -2.41
C SER A 188 -11.60 12.46 -2.04
N HIS A 189 -11.47 11.99 -0.78
CA HIS A 189 -10.35 11.20 -0.28
C HIS A 189 -10.84 9.89 0.31
N LEU A 190 -10.53 8.79 -0.36
CA LEU A 190 -10.88 7.43 0.05
C LEU A 190 -9.67 6.80 0.76
N ARG A 191 -9.63 6.87 2.10
CA ARG A 191 -8.62 6.17 2.91
C ARG A 191 -9.12 4.77 3.19
N ILE A 192 -8.36 3.73 2.82
CA ILE A 192 -8.81 2.34 2.91
C ILE A 192 -7.89 1.43 3.73
N ASP A 193 -6.94 2.00 4.46
CA ASP A 193 -6.15 1.23 5.42
C ASP A 193 -6.95 0.99 6.71
N ASN A 194 -7.24 -0.28 7.02
CA ASN A 194 -7.89 -0.67 8.28
C ASN A 194 -6.90 -1.29 9.28
N GLY A 195 -5.59 -1.11 9.07
CA GLY A 195 -4.57 -1.61 9.99
C GLY A 195 -4.56 -3.14 10.07
N CYS A 196 -4.43 -3.83 8.95
CA CYS A 196 -4.43 -5.29 8.86
C CYS A 196 -3.51 -5.92 9.91
N VAL A 197 -2.33 -5.37 10.13
CA VAL A 197 -1.32 -5.86 11.08
C VAL A 197 -1.67 -5.65 12.56
N TYR A 198 -2.81 -5.02 12.87
CA TYR A 198 -3.26 -4.71 14.24
C TYR A 198 -4.58 -5.41 14.63
N PRO A 199 -4.66 -6.75 14.61
CA PRO A 199 -5.93 -7.47 14.86
C PRO A 199 -6.48 -7.27 16.28
N GLY A 200 -5.68 -6.78 17.22
CA GLY A 200 -6.12 -6.50 18.60
C GLY A 200 -6.70 -5.11 18.84
N LEU A 201 -6.66 -4.23 17.84
CA LEU A 201 -7.18 -2.86 18.01
C LEU A 201 -8.67 -2.78 17.64
N PRO A 202 -9.51 -2.12 18.47
CA PRO A 202 -10.94 -1.99 18.21
C PRO A 202 -11.23 -1.39 16.82
N GLY A 203 -12.05 -2.06 16.02
CA GLY A 203 -12.47 -1.63 14.69
C GLY A 203 -11.40 -1.71 13.59
N LYS A 204 -10.24 -2.33 13.89
CA LYS A 204 -9.11 -2.52 12.98
C LYS A 204 -8.78 -4.02 12.82
N GLY A 205 -7.70 -4.33 12.11
CA GLY A 205 -7.22 -5.69 11.94
C GLY A 205 -7.76 -6.39 10.69
N ASN A 206 -8.20 -5.62 9.69
CA ASN A 206 -8.67 -6.18 8.44
C ASN A 206 -7.85 -5.66 7.26
N LEU A 207 -7.68 -6.50 6.24
CA LEU A 207 -7.24 -6.07 4.93
C LEU A 207 -8.47 -5.71 4.09
N VAL A 208 -8.48 -4.50 3.56
CA VAL A 208 -9.65 -3.97 2.83
C VAL A 208 -9.31 -3.81 1.36
N ALA A 209 -10.21 -4.32 0.50
CA ALA A 209 -10.23 -4.02 -0.92
C ALA A 209 -11.45 -3.16 -1.26
N LEU A 210 -11.22 -2.11 -2.05
CA LEU A 210 -12.26 -1.24 -2.61
C LEU A 210 -12.50 -1.60 -4.07
N HIS A 211 -13.73 -1.95 -4.42
CA HIS A 211 -14.16 -2.10 -5.81
C HIS A 211 -14.43 -0.71 -6.40
N LEU A 212 -13.60 -0.26 -7.33
CA LEU A 212 -13.57 1.14 -7.79
C LEU A 212 -14.81 1.59 -8.57
N GLU A 213 -15.47 0.67 -9.29
CA GLU A 213 -16.66 0.96 -10.08
C GLU A 213 -17.91 1.10 -9.20
N THR A 214 -18.03 0.29 -8.17
CA THR A 214 -19.23 0.22 -7.32
C THR A 214 -19.11 0.94 -5.98
N GLY A 215 -17.87 1.15 -5.51
CA GLY A 215 -17.56 1.61 -4.16
C GLY A 215 -17.77 0.54 -3.08
N ALA A 216 -17.98 -0.72 -3.45
CA ALA A 216 -18.13 -1.80 -2.48
C ALA A 216 -16.80 -2.10 -1.79
N LEU A 217 -16.86 -2.33 -0.47
CA LEU A 217 -15.72 -2.79 0.32
C LEU A 217 -15.78 -4.31 0.46
N ILE A 218 -14.68 -4.96 0.18
CA ILE A 218 -14.43 -6.37 0.49
C ILE A 218 -13.44 -6.41 1.65
N VAL A 219 -13.87 -6.98 2.76
CA VAL A 219 -13.14 -6.95 4.04
C VAL A 219 -12.69 -8.36 4.38
N GLN A 220 -11.40 -8.53 4.60
CA GLN A 220 -10.79 -9.78 5.05
C GLN A 220 -10.16 -9.56 6.42
N GLU A 221 -10.69 -10.21 7.44
CA GLU A 221 -10.08 -10.23 8.78
C GLU A 221 -8.66 -10.82 8.71
N ASN A 222 -7.74 -10.30 9.52
CA ASN A 222 -6.39 -10.85 9.63
C ASN A 222 -6.46 -12.30 10.15
N ILE A 223 -5.79 -13.19 9.44
CA ILE A 223 -5.71 -14.63 9.76
C ILE A 223 -4.28 -15.10 10.06
N GLY A 224 -3.36 -14.17 10.38
CA GLY A 224 -1.94 -14.42 10.71
C GLY A 224 -0.99 -14.31 9.55
#